data_87785c232b823b8a702c970725d552f8
#
_entry.id   87785c232b823b8a702c970725d552f8
#
_cell.length_a   1.000
_cell.length_b   1.000
_cell.length_c   1.000
_cell.angle_alpha   90.00
_cell.angle_beta   90.00
_cell.angle_gamma   90.00
#
_symmetry.space_group_name_H-M   'P 1'
#
loop_
_entity.id
_entity.type
_entity.pdbx_description
1 polymer ?
#
loop_
_entity_poly.entity_id
_entity_poly.type
_entity_poly.pdbx_seq_one_letter_code
_entity_poly.pdbx_strand_id
1 'polypeptide(L)'
;MLKGVKLASVLAVASLALAACGSSSDTAESAAPTAAASAVKVGMAYDQDGKGDGSFNDAAFAGLSKAQTDLGVEIKEVNSGAGATDAAREELLTLLADGGYNPVIAVGFAYSAALAAVAPKFPETTF
;
A
#
# COMPACT_ATOMS: atom_id res chain seq x y z
N MET A 1 -4.60 -46.25 -56.97
CA MET A 1 -5.46 -47.32 -56.43
C MET A 1 -6.20 -46.70 -55.27
N LEU A 2 -7.38 -46.33 -55.55
CA LEU A 2 -8.66 -46.91 -55.25
C LEU A 2 -9.02 -46.85 -53.76
N LYS A 3 -10.02 -46.03 -53.56
CA LYS A 3 -11.38 -46.26 -53.05
C LYS A 3 -11.43 -46.22 -51.56
N GLY A 4 -12.37 -45.63 -50.95
CA GLY A 4 -13.72 -45.12 -51.21
C GLY A 4 -14.30 -44.66 -49.86
N VAL A 5 -15.01 -43.59 -49.85
CA VAL A 5 -16.46 -43.41 -49.93
C VAL A 5 -17.25 -44.07 -48.80
N LYS A 6 -17.96 -43.27 -48.05
CA LYS A 6 -19.42 -43.13 -47.78
C LYS A 6 -19.57 -42.59 -46.38
N LEU A 7 -20.14 -41.44 -46.20
CA LEU A 7 -21.55 -40.99 -46.19
C LEU A 7 -22.43 -41.62 -45.14
N ALA A 8 -23.06 -40.75 -44.48
CA ALA A 8 -24.43 -40.73 -43.96
C ALA A 8 -24.44 -40.53 -42.44
N SER A 9 -25.07 -39.60 -41.96
CA SER A 9 -26.39 -38.99 -41.91
C SER A 9 -26.74 -38.74 -40.46
N VAL A 10 -27.03 -37.50 -40.17
CA VAL A 10 -28.31 -36.97 -39.68
C VAL A 10 -28.89 -37.66 -38.45
N LEU A 11 -29.04 -36.93 -37.38
CA LEU A 11 -30.35 -36.67 -36.78
C LEU A 11 -30.23 -35.63 -35.65
N ALA A 12 -30.95 -34.57 -35.83
CA ALA A 12 -31.26 -33.57 -34.84
C ALA A 12 -32.19 -34.16 -33.81
N VAL A 13 -31.94 -33.92 -32.56
CA VAL A 13 -32.97 -33.96 -31.51
C VAL A 13 -32.85 -32.70 -30.66
N ALA A 14 -33.78 -31.83 -30.89
CA ALA A 14 -34.10 -30.75 -29.98
C ALA A 14 -34.81 -31.36 -28.77
N SER A 15 -34.38 -31.02 -27.60
CA SER A 15 -35.17 -31.21 -26.38
C SER A 15 -35.04 -30.02 -25.47
N LEU A 16 -36.19 -29.46 -25.26
CA LEU A 16 -36.56 -28.33 -24.43
C LEU A 16 -36.13 -28.49 -22.97
N ALA A 17 -35.75 -27.37 -22.42
CA ALA A 17 -36.21 -26.76 -21.16
C ALA A 17 -36.39 -27.69 -19.94
N LEU A 18 -35.74 -27.28 -18.87
CA LEU A 18 -36.47 -27.01 -17.64
C LEU A 18 -35.69 -25.96 -16.81
N ALA A 19 -36.33 -24.84 -16.62
CA ALA A 19 -35.97 -23.89 -15.62
C ALA A 19 -36.09 -24.54 -14.25
N ALA A 20 -34.96 -24.76 -13.59
CA ALA A 20 -34.92 -25.06 -12.17
C ALA A 20 -34.38 -23.80 -11.48
N CYS A 21 -35.25 -23.02 -10.89
CA CYS A 21 -34.91 -22.10 -9.83
C CYS A 21 -34.34 -22.92 -8.68
N GLY A 22 -33.03 -23.04 -8.65
CA GLY A 22 -32.28 -23.52 -7.51
C GLY A 22 -31.63 -22.29 -6.87
N SER A 23 -32.00 -22.00 -5.65
CA SER A 23 -31.35 -21.03 -4.79
C SER A 23 -29.87 -21.35 -4.71
N SER A 24 -29.10 -20.71 -5.52
CA SER A 24 -27.65 -20.70 -5.40
C SER A 24 -27.32 -19.73 -4.27
N SER A 25 -26.92 -20.28 -3.15
CA SER A 25 -26.15 -19.55 -2.16
C SER A 25 -24.93 -19.00 -2.89
N ASP A 26 -24.96 -17.72 -3.19
CA ASP A 26 -23.77 -16.97 -3.59
C ASP A 26 -22.77 -17.07 -2.43
N THR A 27 -21.93 -18.08 -2.50
CA THR A 27 -20.65 -18.01 -1.85
C THR A 27 -19.90 -16.94 -2.60
N ALA A 28 -20.00 -15.69 -2.13
CA ALA A 28 -19.08 -14.65 -2.51
C ALA A 28 -17.69 -15.16 -2.13
N GLU A 29 -17.02 -15.71 -3.13
CA GLU A 29 -15.58 -15.91 -3.10
C GLU A 29 -14.99 -14.52 -2.90
N SER A 30 -14.71 -14.24 -1.64
CA SER A 30 -13.93 -13.06 -1.25
C SER A 30 -12.57 -13.27 -1.91
N ALA A 31 -12.44 -12.76 -3.12
CA ALA A 31 -11.14 -12.58 -3.72
C ALA A 31 -10.36 -11.72 -2.74
N ALA A 32 -9.46 -12.35 -2.00
CA ALA A 32 -8.45 -11.63 -1.24
C ALA A 32 -7.82 -10.63 -2.23
N PRO A 33 -7.74 -9.33 -1.90
CA PRO A 33 -7.10 -8.40 -2.78
C PRO A 33 -5.67 -8.92 -2.96
N THR A 34 -5.37 -9.39 -4.16
CA THR A 34 -3.99 -9.58 -4.58
C THR A 34 -3.36 -8.21 -4.42
N ALA A 35 -2.53 -8.05 -3.39
CA ALA A 35 -1.81 -6.82 -3.15
C ALA A 35 -0.98 -6.54 -4.40
N ALA A 36 -1.54 -5.77 -5.33
CA ALA A 36 -0.75 -5.12 -6.34
C ALA A 36 0.28 -4.30 -5.55
N ALA A 37 1.56 -4.52 -5.84
CA ALA A 37 2.62 -3.79 -5.16
C ALA A 37 2.23 -2.31 -5.13
N SER A 38 1.97 -1.79 -3.95
CA SER A 38 1.54 -0.41 -3.80
C SER A 38 2.66 0.48 -4.31
N ALA A 39 2.35 1.37 -5.23
CA ALA A 39 3.29 2.41 -5.65
C ALA A 39 3.51 3.46 -4.53
N VAL A 40 2.76 3.34 -3.44
CA VAL A 40 2.82 4.28 -2.31
C VAL A 40 4.03 4.01 -1.45
N LYS A 41 4.82 5.05 -1.24
CA LYS A 41 6.00 5.05 -0.36
C LYS A 41 5.71 5.94 0.84
N VAL A 42 5.83 5.42 2.04
CA VAL A 42 5.57 6.15 3.28
C VAL A 42 6.89 6.41 4.01
N GLY A 43 7.22 7.68 4.23
CA GLY A 43 8.36 8.10 5.05
C GLY A 43 7.93 8.35 6.49
N MET A 44 8.74 7.92 7.45
CA MET A 44 8.53 8.18 8.87
C MET A 44 9.79 8.77 9.51
N ALA A 45 9.66 9.93 10.10
CA ALA A 45 10.73 10.60 10.84
C ALA A 45 10.39 10.61 12.33
N TYR A 46 11.13 9.83 13.10
CA TYR A 46 10.96 9.75 14.55
C TYR A 46 11.69 10.88 15.27
N ASP A 47 11.09 11.33 16.38
CA ASP A 47 11.71 12.28 17.28
C ASP A 47 12.79 11.62 18.16
N GLN A 48 13.46 12.39 18.93
CA GLN A 48 14.60 12.21 19.86
C GLN A 48 15.04 10.76 20.13
N ASP A 49 14.16 9.94 20.73
CA ASP A 49 14.52 8.61 21.20
C ASP A 49 14.27 7.51 20.16
N GLY A 50 13.51 7.83 19.11
CA GLY A 50 13.14 6.83 18.11
C GLY A 50 12.24 5.72 18.67
N LYS A 51 12.28 4.57 18.00
CA LYS A 51 11.52 3.38 18.45
C LYS A 51 12.06 2.83 19.76
N GLY A 52 11.16 2.32 20.60
CA GLY A 52 11.48 1.80 21.93
C GLY A 52 11.19 2.80 23.03
N ASP A 53 10.51 3.91 22.72
CA ASP A 53 10.13 4.94 23.69
C ASP A 53 8.90 4.55 24.54
N GLY A 54 8.23 3.45 24.22
CA GLY A 54 6.99 3.03 24.85
C GLY A 54 5.84 4.05 24.69
N SER A 55 5.91 4.95 23.72
CA SER A 55 5.05 6.12 23.57
C SER A 55 4.73 6.42 22.10
N PHE A 56 4.91 7.70 21.67
CA PHE A 56 4.48 8.18 20.35
C PHE A 56 5.21 7.50 19.19
N ASN A 57 6.52 7.30 19.31
CA ASN A 57 7.29 6.68 18.25
C ASN A 57 6.90 5.20 18.05
N ASP A 58 6.70 4.48 19.14
CA ASP A 58 6.24 3.08 19.06
C ASP A 58 4.83 2.97 18.51
N ALA A 59 3.92 3.88 18.89
CA ALA A 59 2.57 3.91 18.33
C ALA A 59 2.59 4.24 16.83
N ALA A 60 3.41 5.19 16.40
CA ALA A 60 3.59 5.54 15.00
C ALA A 60 4.18 4.36 14.20
N PHE A 61 5.18 3.69 14.75
CA PHE A 61 5.77 2.49 14.14
C PHE A 61 4.74 1.35 14.00
N ALA A 62 3.91 1.12 15.01
CA ALA A 62 2.86 0.11 14.92
C ALA A 62 1.89 0.39 13.76
N GLY A 63 1.49 1.66 13.56
CA GLY A 63 0.67 2.08 12.44
C GLY A 63 1.37 1.90 11.09
N LEU A 64 2.65 2.28 11.00
CA LEU A 64 3.46 2.13 9.78
C LEU A 64 3.63 0.66 9.39
N SER A 65 3.94 -0.20 10.37
CA SER A 65 4.09 -1.65 10.16
C SER A 65 2.79 -2.30 9.72
N LYS A 66 1.66 -1.83 10.28
CA LYS A 66 0.35 -2.30 9.84
C LYS A 66 0.05 -1.88 8.40
N ALA A 67 0.35 -0.64 8.03
CA ALA A 67 0.18 -0.18 6.66
C ALA A 67 1.06 -0.99 5.68
N GLN A 68 2.30 -1.30 6.04
CA GLN A 68 3.16 -2.15 5.24
C GLN A 68 2.58 -3.55 5.04
N THR A 69 2.07 -4.15 6.12
CA THR A 69 1.52 -5.51 6.09
C THR A 69 0.21 -5.59 5.30
N ASP A 70 -0.70 -4.65 5.55
CA ASP A 70 -2.07 -4.72 5.02
C ASP A 70 -2.18 -4.14 3.61
N LEU A 71 -1.37 -3.12 3.30
CA LEU A 71 -1.47 -2.35 2.06
C LEU A 71 -0.26 -2.54 1.13
N GLY A 72 0.80 -3.19 1.61
CA GLY A 72 2.01 -3.42 0.82
C GLY A 72 2.79 -2.14 0.50
N VAL A 73 2.67 -1.09 1.32
CA VAL A 73 3.41 0.15 1.10
C VAL A 73 4.92 -0.06 1.31
N GLU A 74 5.73 0.65 0.52
CA GLU A 74 7.15 0.76 0.78
C GLU A 74 7.37 1.74 1.95
N ILE A 75 8.17 1.38 2.93
CA ILE A 75 8.44 2.22 4.08
C ILE A 75 9.90 2.63 4.19
N LYS A 76 10.14 3.84 4.65
CA LYS A 76 11.45 4.31 5.07
C LYS A 76 11.34 5.06 6.39
N GLU A 77 12.22 4.70 7.30
CA GLU A 77 12.28 5.25 8.64
C GLU A 77 13.59 6.02 8.82
N VAL A 78 13.50 7.17 9.48
CA VAL A 78 14.65 7.96 9.91
C VAL A 78 14.44 8.41 11.36
N ASN A 79 15.52 8.69 12.06
CA ASN A 79 15.48 9.18 13.44
C ASN A 79 16.38 10.38 13.59
N SER A 80 15.88 11.47 14.16
CA SER A 80 16.68 12.67 14.39
C SER A 80 17.72 12.48 15.50
N GLY A 81 17.45 11.62 16.45
CA GLY A 81 18.29 11.44 17.64
C GLY A 81 18.11 12.54 18.69
N ALA A 82 18.58 12.24 19.89
CA ALA A 82 18.54 13.19 21.00
C ALA A 82 19.42 14.42 20.70
N GLY A 83 18.87 15.61 20.98
CA GLY A 83 19.58 16.86 20.78
C GLY A 83 19.76 17.31 19.33
N ALA A 84 19.08 16.69 18.38
CA ALA A 84 19.11 17.11 16.98
C ALA A 84 18.67 18.57 16.84
N THR A 85 19.32 19.28 15.92
CA THR A 85 18.95 20.64 15.55
C THR A 85 17.79 20.65 14.54
N ASP A 86 17.13 21.81 14.37
CA ASP A 86 16.12 21.96 13.32
C ASP A 86 16.71 21.69 11.93
N ALA A 87 17.94 22.14 11.67
CA ALA A 87 18.63 21.86 10.40
C ALA A 87 18.81 20.36 10.15
N ALA A 88 19.20 19.59 11.16
CA ALA A 88 19.29 18.13 11.02
C ALA A 88 17.93 17.49 10.74
N ARG A 89 16.86 17.99 11.35
CA ARG A 89 15.49 17.54 11.07
C ARG A 89 15.04 17.91 9.66
N GLU A 90 15.38 19.11 9.18
CA GLU A 90 15.11 19.55 7.81
C GLU A 90 15.79 18.61 6.79
N GLU A 91 17.04 18.23 7.04
CA GLU A 91 17.77 17.30 6.18
C GLU A 91 17.06 15.94 6.09
N LEU A 92 16.55 15.42 7.20
CA LEU A 92 15.83 14.15 7.23
C LEU A 92 14.49 14.22 6.48
N LEU A 93 13.72 15.29 6.65
CA LEU A 93 12.47 15.50 5.92
C LEU A 93 12.74 15.65 4.42
N THR A 94 13.77 16.42 4.06
CA THR A 94 14.21 16.60 2.67
C THR A 94 14.62 15.26 2.06
N LEU A 95 15.40 14.45 2.78
CA LEU A 95 15.82 13.12 2.33
C LEU A 95 14.63 12.21 2.01
N LEU A 96 13.58 12.24 2.82
CA LEU A 96 12.38 11.45 2.59
C LEU A 96 11.60 11.98 1.37
N ALA A 97 11.39 13.30 1.28
CA ALA A 97 10.64 13.90 0.19
C ALA A 97 11.37 13.73 -1.16
N ASP A 98 12.68 13.99 -1.23
CA ASP A 98 13.51 13.75 -2.41
C ASP A 98 13.54 12.27 -2.83
N GLY A 99 13.43 11.37 -1.85
CA GLY A 99 13.30 9.93 -2.09
C GLY A 99 11.94 9.51 -2.66
N GLY A 100 11.03 10.46 -2.85
CA GLY A 100 9.67 10.21 -3.36
C GLY A 100 8.75 9.54 -2.35
N TYR A 101 9.03 9.67 -1.06
CA TYR A 101 8.12 9.21 -0.03
C TYR A 101 6.99 10.21 0.14
N ASN A 102 5.76 9.74 0.01
CA ASN A 102 4.54 10.53 0.12
C ASN A 102 3.39 9.61 0.60
N PRO A 103 2.87 9.80 1.83
CA PRO A 103 3.19 10.88 2.77
C PRO A 103 4.53 10.72 3.51
N VAL A 104 5.01 11.84 4.07
CA VAL A 104 6.09 11.90 5.05
C VAL A 104 5.49 12.26 6.40
N ILE A 105 5.62 11.38 7.37
CA ILE A 105 5.07 11.54 8.71
C ILE A 105 6.19 11.89 9.69
N ALA A 106 6.11 13.05 10.29
CA ALA A 106 7.04 13.50 11.32
C ALA A 106 6.41 13.36 12.70
N VAL A 107 7.03 12.57 13.58
CA VAL A 107 6.53 12.30 14.93
C VAL A 107 7.13 13.28 15.91
N GLY A 108 6.29 14.01 16.66
CA GLY A 108 6.71 14.90 17.73
C GLY A 108 6.81 16.37 17.35
N PHE A 109 6.66 17.22 18.37
CA PHE A 109 6.64 18.68 18.22
C PHE A 109 7.97 19.28 17.76
N ALA A 110 9.06 18.58 17.97
CA ALA A 110 10.38 19.03 17.58
C ALA A 110 10.55 19.20 16.06
N TYR A 111 9.66 18.60 15.27
CA TYR A 111 9.65 18.76 13.81
C TYR A 111 8.91 20.00 13.33
N SER A 112 8.22 20.76 14.17
CA SER A 112 7.35 21.86 13.73
C SER A 112 8.09 22.92 12.92
N ALA A 113 9.27 23.37 13.37
CA ALA A 113 10.08 24.37 12.65
C ALA A 113 10.63 23.79 11.34
N ALA A 114 11.15 22.58 11.37
CA ALA A 114 11.68 21.89 10.20
C ALA A 114 10.61 21.68 9.14
N LEU A 115 9.40 21.26 9.52
CA LEU A 115 8.27 21.13 8.61
C LEU A 115 7.88 22.44 7.95
N ALA A 116 7.83 23.54 8.74
CA ALA A 116 7.51 24.85 8.19
C ALA A 116 8.53 25.31 7.14
N ALA A 117 9.80 24.90 7.28
CA ALA A 117 10.88 25.24 6.35
C ALA A 117 10.91 24.33 5.11
N VAL A 118 10.53 23.06 5.25
CA VAL A 118 10.65 22.04 4.19
C VAL A 118 9.40 21.94 3.34
N ALA A 119 8.21 21.91 3.93
CA ALA A 119 6.96 21.66 3.20
C ALA A 119 6.74 22.61 2.00
N PRO A 120 7.05 23.91 2.07
CA PRO A 120 6.91 24.78 0.91
C PRO A 120 7.83 24.44 -0.28
N LYS A 121 8.90 23.69 -0.04
CA LYS A 121 9.86 23.26 -1.08
C LYS A 121 9.37 22.03 -1.84
N PHE A 122 8.40 21.30 -1.27
CA PHE A 122 7.85 20.05 -1.81
C PHE A 122 6.32 20.10 -1.88
N PRO A 123 5.74 20.93 -2.77
CA PRO A 123 4.29 21.16 -2.81
C PRO A 123 3.47 19.90 -3.16
N GLU A 124 4.11 18.89 -3.77
CA GLU A 124 3.46 17.62 -4.13
C GLU A 124 3.56 16.56 -3.02
N THR A 125 4.32 16.83 -1.95
CA THR A 125 4.48 15.90 -0.84
C THR A 125 3.54 16.27 0.31
N THR A 126 2.81 15.31 0.80
CA THR A 126 2.01 15.45 2.03
C THR A 126 2.91 15.22 3.24
N PHE A 127 2.92 16.19 4.16
CA PHE A 127 3.62 16.08 5.42
C PHE A 127 2.65 16.03 6.58
#